data_d1083d52f579b49bdf0da938d5d876ca
#
_entry.id   d1083d52f579b49bdf0da938d5d876ca
#
_cell.length_a   1.000
_cell.length_b   1.000
_cell.length_c   1.000
_cell.angle_alpha   90.00
_cell.angle_beta   90.00
_cell.angle_gamma   90.00
#
_symmetry.space_group_name_H-M   'P 1'
#
loop_
_entity.id
_entity.type
_entity.pdbx_description
1 polymer ?
#
loop_
_entity_poly.entity_id
_entity_poly.type
_entity_poly.pdbx_seq_one_letter_code
_entity_poly.pdbx_strand_id
1 'polypeptide(L)'
;MKSTDITREELWAQQNLSATEIDYSIWERDRSMLHQMSKVSHTCTFVVDVYKCKYTFASSNFVDLLGYDRHKIATLEKQGDYLESRIHPDDRQQLADLQVRLGQFIYSLPVEKRNDYCN
;
A
#
# COMPACT_ATOMS: atom_id res chain seq x y z
N MET A 1 23.82 3.41 -8.61
CA MET A 1 22.53 4.06 -8.79
C MET A 1 21.97 4.52 -7.46
N LYS A 2 21.66 5.79 -7.34
CA LYS A 2 21.26 6.38 -6.05
C LYS A 2 19.76 6.64 -5.94
N SER A 3 18.94 6.11 -6.85
CA SER A 3 17.50 6.33 -6.85
C SER A 3 16.82 5.77 -5.60
N THR A 4 17.49 4.83 -4.90
CA THR A 4 16.94 4.19 -3.71
C THR A 4 17.33 4.88 -2.41
N ASP A 5 18.06 5.98 -2.47
CA ASP A 5 18.44 6.74 -1.28
C ASP A 5 17.28 7.55 -0.71
N ILE A 6 16.21 7.71 -1.48
CA ILE A 6 15.02 8.42 -1.03
C ILE A 6 14.16 7.52 -0.14
N THR A 7 13.63 8.06 0.95
CA THR A 7 12.73 7.30 1.81
C THR A 7 11.33 7.20 1.20
N ARG A 8 10.54 6.25 1.71
CA ARG A 8 9.15 6.09 1.27
C ARG A 8 8.35 7.37 1.52
N GLU A 9 8.55 7.99 2.67
CA GLU A 9 7.87 9.24 3.04
C GLU A 9 8.25 10.38 2.10
N GLU A 10 9.53 10.48 1.75
CA GLU A 10 10.01 11.49 0.80
C GLU A 10 9.41 11.25 -0.58
N LEU A 11 9.33 9.99 -1.00
CA LEU A 11 8.72 9.64 -2.28
C LEU A 11 7.25 10.05 -2.32
N TRP A 12 6.52 9.71 -1.27
CA TRP A 12 5.07 9.98 -1.23
C TRP A 12 4.79 11.48 -1.13
N ALA A 13 5.73 12.27 -0.61
CA ALA A 13 5.58 13.73 -0.60
C ALA A 13 5.55 14.32 -2.00
N GLN A 14 6.04 13.60 -3.00
CA GLN A 14 6.07 14.04 -4.39
C GLN A 14 4.74 13.84 -5.13
N GLN A 15 3.74 13.29 -4.48
CA GLN A 15 2.48 12.91 -5.13
C GLN A 15 1.65 14.10 -5.61
N ASN A 16 1.83 15.28 -5.02
CA ASN A 16 1.12 16.50 -5.42
C ASN A 16 -0.40 16.41 -5.32
N LEU A 17 -0.89 15.62 -4.35
CA LEU A 17 -2.32 15.51 -4.09
C LEU A 17 -2.71 16.41 -2.93
N SER A 18 -3.91 16.96 -2.98
CA SER A 18 -4.52 17.69 -1.86
C SER A 18 -5.66 16.87 -1.28
N ALA A 19 -6.08 17.23 -0.06
CA ALA A 19 -7.18 16.52 0.60
C ALA A 19 -8.48 16.60 -0.22
N THR A 20 -8.67 17.67 -0.99
CA THR A 20 -9.87 17.86 -1.81
C THR A 20 -9.89 16.98 -3.05
N GLU A 21 -8.76 16.39 -3.43
CA GLU A 21 -8.65 15.52 -4.59
C GLU A 21 -8.90 14.05 -4.23
N ILE A 22 -9.07 13.74 -2.95
CA ILE A 22 -9.21 12.37 -2.49
C ILE A 22 -10.61 12.16 -1.95
N ASP A 23 -11.33 11.23 -2.57
CA ASP A 23 -12.70 10.89 -2.16
C ASP A 23 -12.70 9.60 -1.36
N TYR A 24 -12.64 9.72 -0.06
CA TYR A 24 -12.64 8.55 0.84
C TYR A 24 -13.98 7.83 0.90
N SER A 25 -15.06 8.45 0.42
CA SER A 25 -16.36 7.78 0.41
C SER A 25 -16.36 6.57 -0.53
N ILE A 26 -15.58 6.63 -1.60
CA ILE A 26 -15.44 5.50 -2.52
C ILE A 26 -14.79 4.33 -1.79
N TRP A 27 -13.73 4.59 -1.03
CA TRP A 27 -13.05 3.55 -0.25
C TRP A 27 -13.99 2.94 0.80
N GLU A 28 -14.71 3.76 1.55
CA GLU A 28 -15.64 3.25 2.55
C GLU A 28 -16.74 2.39 1.94
N ARG A 29 -17.22 2.76 0.75
CA ARG A 29 -18.22 1.98 0.03
C ARG A 29 -17.66 0.62 -0.42
N ASP A 30 -16.45 0.60 -0.95
CA ASP A 30 -15.89 -0.57 -1.60
C ASP A 30 -15.13 -1.49 -0.64
N ARG A 31 -14.84 -1.04 0.55
CA ARG A 31 -14.09 -1.79 1.56
C ARG A 31 -14.74 -3.12 1.89
N SER A 32 -16.05 -3.13 2.05
CA SER A 32 -16.80 -4.34 2.39
C SER A 32 -16.72 -5.38 1.27
N MET A 33 -16.80 -4.93 0.02
CA MET A 33 -16.68 -5.82 -1.14
C MET A 33 -15.30 -6.46 -1.17
N LEU A 34 -14.25 -5.68 -0.95
CA LEU A 34 -12.89 -6.19 -0.94
C LEU A 34 -12.70 -7.25 0.14
N HIS A 35 -13.29 -7.02 1.32
CA HIS A 35 -13.25 -7.98 2.41
C HIS A 35 -13.94 -9.29 2.03
N GLN A 36 -15.11 -9.21 1.40
CA GLN A 36 -15.86 -10.38 0.96
C GLN A 36 -15.11 -11.16 -0.13
N MET A 37 -14.52 -10.46 -1.09
CA MET A 37 -13.76 -11.10 -2.17
C MET A 37 -12.55 -11.85 -1.62
N SER A 38 -11.91 -11.34 -0.59
CA SER A 38 -10.74 -11.98 0.00
C SER A 38 -11.07 -13.31 0.65
N LYS A 39 -12.33 -13.52 1.06
CA LYS A 39 -12.73 -14.77 1.71
C LYS A 39 -12.81 -15.95 0.74
N VAL A 40 -13.03 -15.69 -0.53
CA VAL A 40 -13.13 -16.75 -1.55
C VAL A 40 -11.86 -16.85 -2.38
N SER A 41 -10.88 -16.01 -2.11
CA SER A 41 -9.61 -15.98 -2.82
C SER A 41 -8.50 -16.54 -1.93
N HIS A 42 -7.48 -17.13 -2.56
CA HIS A 42 -6.26 -17.52 -1.87
C HIS A 42 -5.17 -16.45 -1.97
N THR A 43 -5.56 -15.24 -2.36
CA THR A 43 -4.64 -14.12 -2.53
C THR A 43 -4.70 -13.22 -1.30
N CYS A 44 -3.55 -12.88 -0.75
CA CYS A 44 -3.46 -11.89 0.32
C CYS A 44 -3.48 -10.49 -0.30
N THR A 45 -4.38 -9.65 0.19
CA THR A 45 -4.59 -8.31 -0.36
C THR A 45 -4.42 -7.27 0.73
N PHE A 46 -3.73 -6.19 0.43
CA PHE A 46 -3.62 -5.05 1.35
C PHE A 46 -3.84 -3.75 0.58
N VAL A 47 -4.21 -2.71 1.30
CA VAL A 47 -4.43 -1.38 0.75
C VAL A 47 -3.64 -0.36 1.56
N VAL A 48 -2.97 0.53 0.85
CA VAL A 48 -2.19 1.61 1.46
C VAL A 48 -2.83 2.94 1.11
N ASP A 49 -3.03 3.77 2.12
CA ASP A 49 -3.42 5.17 1.91
C ASP A 49 -2.14 5.97 1.76
N VAL A 50 -1.76 6.26 0.51
CA VAL A 50 -0.50 6.96 0.24
C VAL A 50 -0.54 8.41 0.71
N TYR A 51 -1.73 9.01 0.71
CA TYR A 51 -1.87 10.39 1.19
C TYR A 51 -1.59 10.47 2.69
N LYS A 52 -2.13 9.53 3.47
CA LYS A 52 -1.91 9.47 4.91
C LYS A 52 -0.68 8.65 5.29
N CYS A 53 -0.02 8.04 4.31
CA CYS A 53 1.20 7.23 4.49
C CYS A 53 1.01 6.09 5.47
N LYS A 54 -0.10 5.35 5.35
CA LYS A 54 -0.36 4.22 6.24
C LYS A 54 -1.17 3.13 5.55
N TYR A 55 -1.08 1.92 6.09
CA TYR A 55 -1.93 0.81 5.66
C TYR A 55 -3.32 0.99 6.23
N THR A 56 -4.33 0.74 5.42
CA THR A 56 -5.73 0.87 5.83
C THR A 56 -6.49 -0.44 5.83
N PHE A 57 -5.95 -1.47 5.18
CA PHE A 57 -6.64 -2.75 5.06
C PHE A 57 -5.64 -3.86 4.80
N ALA A 58 -5.89 -5.03 5.39
CA ALA A 58 -5.24 -6.28 5.00
C ALA A 58 -6.26 -7.40 5.15
N SER A 59 -6.32 -8.28 4.16
CA SER A 59 -7.27 -9.38 4.18
C SER A 59 -6.91 -10.41 5.26
N SER A 60 -7.91 -11.14 5.75
CA SER A 60 -7.72 -12.18 6.75
C SER A 60 -6.82 -13.32 6.26
N ASN A 61 -6.61 -13.41 4.95
CA ASN A 61 -5.74 -14.42 4.35
C ASN A 61 -4.30 -14.33 4.88
N PHE A 62 -3.85 -13.14 5.27
CA PHE A 62 -2.54 -13.01 5.90
C PHE A 62 -2.43 -13.85 7.17
N VAL A 63 -3.52 -13.95 7.93
CA VAL A 63 -3.56 -14.78 9.13
C VAL A 63 -3.79 -16.24 8.77
N ASP A 64 -4.80 -16.51 7.95
CA ASP A 64 -5.28 -17.85 7.70
C ASP A 64 -4.32 -18.67 6.82
N LEU A 65 -3.68 -18.04 5.85
CA LEU A 65 -2.76 -18.72 4.93
C LEU A 65 -1.30 -18.59 5.31
N LEU A 66 -0.90 -17.43 5.86
CA LEU A 66 0.51 -17.14 6.13
C LEU A 66 0.86 -17.13 7.61
N GLY A 67 -0.11 -17.25 8.50
CA GLY A 67 0.14 -17.32 9.93
C GLY A 67 0.58 -16.00 10.58
N TYR A 68 0.22 -14.87 9.99
CA TYR A 68 0.53 -13.57 10.58
C TYR A 68 -0.28 -13.36 11.86
N ASP A 69 0.19 -12.47 12.71
CA ASP A 69 -0.48 -12.16 13.98
C ASP A 69 -1.84 -11.51 13.72
N ARG A 70 -2.91 -12.15 14.22
CA ARG A 70 -4.28 -11.68 13.98
C ARG A 70 -4.53 -10.29 14.54
N HIS A 71 -4.03 -10.02 15.73
CA HIS A 71 -4.24 -8.71 16.36
C HIS A 71 -3.53 -7.61 15.58
N LYS A 72 -2.30 -7.86 15.11
CA LYS A 72 -1.54 -6.88 14.35
C LYS A 72 -2.17 -6.61 12.99
N ILE A 73 -2.74 -7.63 12.34
CA ILE A 73 -3.45 -7.42 11.09
C ILE A 73 -4.74 -6.63 11.32
N ALA A 74 -5.47 -6.92 12.41
CA ALA A 74 -6.70 -6.21 12.71
C ALA A 74 -6.48 -4.74 13.07
N THR A 75 -5.31 -4.40 13.61
CA THR A 75 -4.95 -3.03 14.01
C THR A 75 -3.83 -2.46 13.14
N LEU A 76 -3.80 -2.84 11.87
CA LEU A 76 -2.69 -2.56 10.98
C LEU A 76 -2.39 -1.05 10.86
N GLU A 77 -3.39 -0.21 10.92
CA GLU A 77 -3.20 1.25 10.85
C GLU A 77 -2.29 1.77 11.97
N LYS A 78 -2.18 1.02 13.08
CA LYS A 78 -1.38 1.38 14.25
C LYS A 78 -0.08 0.60 14.34
N GLN A 79 0.15 -0.34 13.43
CA GLN A 79 1.28 -1.26 13.53
C GLN A 79 2.49 -0.85 12.67
N GLY A 80 2.44 0.33 12.08
CA GLY A 80 3.55 0.85 11.30
C GLY A 80 3.90 -0.05 10.12
N ASP A 81 5.07 -0.64 10.18
CA ASP A 81 5.63 -1.41 9.08
C ASP A 81 5.53 -2.93 9.27
N TYR A 82 4.49 -3.39 9.99
CA TYR A 82 4.38 -4.82 10.29
C TYR A 82 4.42 -5.70 9.04
N LEU A 83 3.73 -5.31 7.96
CA LEU A 83 3.73 -6.11 6.73
C LEU A 83 5.13 -6.18 6.11
N GLU A 84 5.86 -5.07 6.09
CA GLU A 84 7.23 -5.07 5.57
C GLU A 84 8.14 -5.94 6.44
N SER A 85 7.91 -5.96 7.75
CA SER A 85 8.74 -6.74 8.66
C SER A 85 8.64 -8.24 8.42
N ARG A 86 7.57 -8.70 7.76
CA ARG A 86 7.35 -10.13 7.44
C ARG A 86 7.96 -10.54 6.11
N ILE A 87 8.49 -9.60 5.35
CA ILE A 87 9.13 -9.89 4.06
C ILE A 87 10.59 -10.26 4.32
N HIS A 88 11.08 -11.27 3.61
CA HIS A 88 12.48 -11.67 3.73
C HIS A 88 13.39 -10.47 3.44
N PRO A 89 14.47 -10.26 4.23
CA PRO A 89 15.32 -9.07 4.06
C PRO A 89 15.82 -8.83 2.64
N ASP A 90 16.20 -9.89 1.93
CA ASP A 90 16.69 -9.77 0.55
C ASP A 90 15.59 -9.27 -0.39
N ASP A 91 14.38 -9.80 -0.22
CA ASP A 91 13.24 -9.40 -1.04
C ASP A 91 12.76 -7.99 -0.68
N ARG A 92 12.90 -7.63 0.60
CA ARG A 92 12.52 -6.30 1.08
C ARG A 92 13.30 -5.21 0.37
N GLN A 93 14.60 -5.40 0.20
CA GLN A 93 15.44 -4.43 -0.50
C GLN A 93 15.03 -4.28 -1.95
N GLN A 94 14.79 -5.40 -2.64
CA GLN A 94 14.37 -5.37 -4.04
C GLN A 94 13.01 -4.71 -4.21
N LEU A 95 12.09 -5.01 -3.30
CA LEU A 95 10.75 -4.41 -3.33
C LEU A 95 10.81 -2.91 -3.10
N ALA A 96 11.63 -2.46 -2.14
CA ALA A 96 11.81 -1.04 -1.87
C ALA A 96 12.37 -0.31 -3.09
N ASP A 97 13.37 -0.88 -3.75
CA ASP A 97 13.97 -0.30 -4.96
C ASP A 97 12.92 -0.17 -6.06
N LEU A 98 12.14 -1.22 -6.26
CA LEU A 98 11.09 -1.22 -7.29
C LEU A 98 10.02 -0.18 -7.00
N GLN A 99 9.58 -0.09 -5.74
CA GLN A 99 8.56 0.88 -5.33
C GLN A 99 9.04 2.31 -5.55
N VAL A 100 10.29 2.60 -5.23
CA VAL A 100 10.84 3.95 -5.43
C VAL A 100 10.88 4.30 -6.92
N ARG A 101 11.37 3.39 -7.75
CA ARG A 101 11.46 3.64 -9.20
C ARG A 101 10.10 3.84 -9.83
N LEU A 102 9.15 2.98 -9.50
CA LEU A 102 7.80 3.07 -10.04
C LEU A 102 7.12 4.34 -9.56
N GLY A 103 7.25 4.65 -8.27
CA GLY A 103 6.65 5.85 -7.70
C GLY A 103 7.21 7.13 -8.31
N GLN A 104 8.52 7.19 -8.53
CA GLN A 104 9.14 8.36 -9.15
C GLN A 104 8.57 8.59 -10.55
N PHE A 105 8.38 7.52 -11.32
CA PHE A 105 7.78 7.64 -12.65
C PHE A 105 6.34 8.15 -12.56
N ILE A 106 5.51 7.51 -11.72
CA ILE A 106 4.09 7.85 -11.60
C ILE A 106 3.91 9.29 -11.11
N TYR A 107 4.67 9.68 -10.08
CA TYR A 107 4.51 11.01 -9.48
C TYR A 107 5.13 12.13 -10.33
N SER A 108 5.92 11.78 -11.35
CA SER A 108 6.39 12.77 -12.32
C SER A 108 5.29 13.14 -13.34
N LEU A 109 4.23 12.33 -13.41
CA LEU A 109 3.13 12.58 -14.34
C LEU A 109 2.12 13.54 -13.74
N PRO A 110 1.38 14.28 -14.58
CA PRO A 110 0.21 15.03 -14.11
C PRO A 110 -0.78 14.09 -13.43
N VAL A 111 -1.48 14.59 -12.40
CA VAL A 111 -2.38 13.75 -11.61
C VAL A 111 -3.42 13.07 -12.51
N GLU A 112 -3.97 13.78 -13.47
CA GLU A 112 -5.02 13.26 -14.35
C GLU A 112 -4.54 12.14 -15.27
N LYS A 113 -3.23 11.97 -15.44
CA LYS A 113 -2.67 10.93 -16.29
C LYS A 113 -2.20 9.70 -15.54
N ARG A 114 -2.19 9.76 -14.21
CA ARG A 114 -1.65 8.65 -13.41
C ARG A 114 -2.50 7.39 -13.53
N ASN A 115 -3.80 7.53 -13.73
CA ASN A 115 -4.69 6.38 -13.88
C ASN A 115 -4.40 5.55 -15.13
N ASP A 116 -3.73 6.12 -16.13
CA ASP A 116 -3.36 5.37 -17.33
C ASP A 116 -2.31 4.29 -17.04
N TYR A 117 -1.62 4.40 -15.92
CA TYR A 117 -0.51 3.52 -15.56
C TYR A 117 -0.75 2.74 -14.26
N CYS A 118 -1.78 3.10 -13.49
CA CYS A 118 -2.07 2.49 -12.19
C CYS A 118 -3.25 1.54 -12.31
N ASN A 119 -2.97 0.26 -12.45
CA ASN A 119 -3.99 -0.79 -12.48
C ASN A 119 -3.69 -1.84 -11.43
#